data_0000e351e7309ee03ab73369877aa4d5
#
_entry.id   0000e351e7309ee03ab73369877aa4d5
#
_cell.length_a   1.000
_cell.length_b   1.000
_cell.length_c   1.000
_cell.angle_alpha   90.00
_cell.angle_beta   90.00
_cell.angle_gamma   90.00
#
_symmetry.space_group_name_H-M   'P 1'
#
loop_
_entity.id
_entity.type
_entity.pdbx_description
1 polymer ?
#
loop_
_entity_poly.entity_id
_entity_poly.type
_entity_poly.pdbx_seq_one_letter_code
_entity_poly.pdbx_strand_id
1 'polypeptide(L)'
;MTYIEEYYNKIMSGEIVACHRIKQVYSMLVDKLHHPEKYQPYIFDEDLANLPIDFIETFIKQAQGDLGANLKLELFQKAKHQAVFGFVHKDTYLRQYNEVLDIRGRKNGKTTELAADEIFMAVGDGEGSPEIYNVATKLEQAYKGFQECYKMIQQSKALNKHFKKRKSDLYINFNYGTIKALASNTNGLDGLNAHMVTIDELAAIKNRDLYDLMKQSMSARRQPLLNCITTNGFIRNSIFDSQYEYACKVLDGKVKDDKFLAFIYELDDRDEWDKEECWIKANPGLGTIKKFEFLRDCVNKAKADDAFKATVMVKDFNMTENSSSAWLRWDELNNETTFDIKEMGFRYGIGGFDLAETTDLSAAKLLCMRPNDDNIYVMSMYFIPEEKLNQEETNKEADQVPYKLWEKQGLLRVCSGNKVNKFHMLEWFVEMRDKYDIYIPWIGYDPWHVDDSLLQAYQNEFGKDAMEKVRQGVYTLSSPMKELKADLKAHKVIYNNNSIDKWCLTNIEVKTDINGNIQPIKGANPTQRIDGAVALIIAYVILKNRMAEYENMI
;
A
#
# COMPACT_ATOMS: atom_id res chain seq x y z
N MET A 1 -10.71 23.83 -27.00
CA MET A 1 -11.08 22.82 -25.96
C MET A 1 -9.88 21.90 -25.81
N THR A 2 -9.32 21.85 -24.65
CA THR A 2 -8.16 21.00 -24.34
C THR A 2 -8.58 19.54 -24.19
N TYR A 3 -7.63 18.58 -24.25
CA TYR A 3 -7.94 17.17 -23.96
C TYR A 3 -8.34 16.97 -22.49
N ILE A 4 -7.89 17.81 -21.57
CA ILE A 4 -8.35 17.85 -20.17
C ILE A 4 -9.86 18.12 -20.13
N GLU A 5 -10.33 19.17 -20.80
CA GLU A 5 -11.74 19.55 -20.86
C GLU A 5 -12.57 18.50 -21.60
N GLU A 6 -12.08 17.98 -22.73
CA GLU A 6 -12.77 16.96 -23.49
C GLU A 6 -13.01 15.68 -22.63
N TYR A 7 -11.95 15.21 -21.96
CA TYR A 7 -12.04 14.03 -21.09
C TYR A 7 -12.98 14.26 -19.91
N TYR A 8 -12.86 15.42 -19.25
CA TYR A 8 -13.74 15.81 -18.16
C TYR A 8 -15.21 15.89 -18.59
N ASN A 9 -15.49 16.55 -19.73
CA ASN A 9 -16.86 16.68 -20.23
C ASN A 9 -17.49 15.33 -20.56
N LYS A 10 -16.74 14.40 -21.15
CA LYS A 10 -17.20 13.04 -21.42
C LYS A 10 -17.45 12.25 -20.13
N ILE A 11 -16.68 12.48 -19.07
CA ILE A 11 -16.92 11.90 -17.74
C ILE A 11 -18.20 12.48 -17.13
N MET A 12 -18.38 13.79 -17.19
CA MET A 12 -19.54 14.46 -16.58
C MET A 12 -20.84 14.21 -17.33
N SER A 13 -20.78 13.98 -18.64
CA SER A 13 -21.95 13.57 -19.45
C SER A 13 -22.32 12.08 -19.27
N GLY A 14 -21.44 11.28 -18.66
CA GLY A 14 -21.60 9.84 -18.53
C GLY A 14 -21.21 9.03 -19.77
N GLU A 15 -20.65 9.67 -20.81
CA GLU A 15 -20.10 8.97 -21.98
C GLU A 15 -18.89 8.10 -21.57
N ILE A 16 -18.09 8.57 -20.62
CA ILE A 16 -17.02 7.80 -20.00
C ILE A 16 -17.34 7.59 -18.52
N VAL A 17 -17.45 6.34 -18.10
CA VAL A 17 -17.61 5.98 -16.69
C VAL A 17 -16.26 6.10 -15.98
N ALA A 18 -16.17 6.94 -14.96
CA ALA A 18 -14.94 7.17 -14.19
C ALA A 18 -15.20 7.06 -12.68
N CYS A 19 -14.19 6.64 -11.93
CA CYS A 19 -14.23 6.59 -10.48
C CYS A 19 -14.20 7.99 -9.85
N HIS A 20 -14.53 8.04 -8.56
CA HIS A 20 -14.57 9.28 -7.79
C HIS A 20 -13.24 10.05 -7.85
N ARG A 21 -12.09 9.36 -7.69
CA ARG A 21 -10.76 10.00 -7.70
C ARG A 21 -10.41 10.65 -9.03
N ILE A 22 -10.77 10.02 -10.14
CA ILE A 22 -10.57 10.59 -11.47
C ILE A 22 -11.48 11.81 -11.68
N LYS A 23 -12.73 11.75 -11.22
CA LYS A 23 -13.62 12.92 -11.24
C LYS A 23 -13.05 14.09 -10.44
N GLN A 24 -12.48 13.83 -9.25
CA GLN A 24 -11.86 14.84 -8.40
C GLN A 24 -10.67 15.53 -9.10
N VAL A 25 -9.69 14.76 -9.62
CA VAL A 25 -8.50 15.35 -10.24
C VAL A 25 -8.85 16.15 -11.48
N TYR A 26 -9.72 15.65 -12.36
CA TYR A 26 -10.09 16.40 -13.57
C TYR A 26 -10.99 17.59 -13.27
N SER A 27 -11.83 17.56 -12.24
CA SER A 27 -12.57 18.73 -11.76
C SER A 27 -11.60 19.84 -11.29
N MET A 28 -10.57 19.47 -10.51
CA MET A 28 -9.53 20.41 -10.08
C MET A 28 -8.76 20.99 -11.28
N LEU A 29 -8.37 20.16 -12.25
CA LEU A 29 -7.62 20.60 -13.43
C LEU A 29 -8.44 21.55 -14.30
N VAL A 30 -9.73 21.30 -14.49
CA VAL A 30 -10.64 22.19 -15.23
C VAL A 30 -10.87 23.50 -14.47
N ASP A 31 -11.02 23.47 -13.14
CA ASP A 31 -11.10 24.71 -12.35
C ASP A 31 -9.81 25.56 -12.51
N LYS A 32 -8.64 24.91 -12.56
CA LYS A 32 -7.36 25.60 -12.82
C LYS A 32 -7.29 26.22 -14.23
N LEU A 33 -7.87 25.57 -15.25
CA LEU A 33 -7.94 26.10 -16.60
C LEU A 33 -8.85 27.34 -16.67
N HIS A 34 -10.00 27.30 -15.99
CA HIS A 34 -10.99 28.37 -16.06
C HIS A 34 -10.76 29.50 -15.07
N HIS A 35 -10.01 29.28 -14.00
CA HIS A 35 -9.73 30.23 -12.92
C HIS A 35 -8.24 30.35 -12.60
N PRO A 36 -7.38 30.66 -13.58
CA PRO A 36 -5.92 30.72 -13.38
C PRO A 36 -5.51 31.74 -12.31
N GLU A 37 -6.34 32.74 -12.04
CA GLU A 37 -6.09 33.72 -10.98
C GLU A 37 -6.05 33.11 -9.55
N LYS A 38 -6.76 32.02 -9.32
CA LYS A 38 -6.75 31.30 -8.02
C LYS A 38 -5.48 30.47 -7.80
N TYR A 39 -4.77 30.15 -8.88
CA TYR A 39 -3.68 29.15 -8.87
C TYR A 39 -2.31 29.78 -9.20
N GLN A 40 -2.20 31.10 -9.07
CA GLN A 40 -0.92 31.79 -9.25
C GLN A 40 0.19 31.20 -8.37
N PRO A 41 1.43 31.10 -8.83
CA PRO A 41 1.97 31.68 -10.08
C PRO A 41 1.87 30.76 -11.31
N TYR A 42 1.03 29.72 -11.29
CA TYR A 42 0.92 28.75 -12.39
C TYR A 42 -0.16 29.13 -13.38
N ILE A 43 0.15 28.93 -14.67
CA ILE A 43 -0.73 29.13 -15.82
C ILE A 43 -0.74 27.84 -16.66
N PHE A 44 -1.72 27.72 -17.54
CA PHE A 44 -1.71 26.65 -18.54
C PHE A 44 -1.17 27.16 -19.86
N ASP A 45 -0.19 26.48 -20.44
CA ASP A 45 0.38 26.73 -21.74
C ASP A 45 0.04 25.58 -22.67
N GLU A 46 -0.75 25.86 -23.72
CA GLU A 46 -1.28 24.80 -24.61
C GLU A 46 -0.20 24.22 -25.52
N ASP A 47 0.79 25.04 -25.93
CA ASP A 47 1.89 24.57 -26.78
C ASP A 47 2.79 23.58 -26.00
N LEU A 48 3.15 23.93 -24.78
CA LEU A 48 3.90 23.03 -23.90
C LEU A 48 3.10 21.79 -23.51
N ALA A 49 1.79 21.93 -23.33
CA ALA A 49 0.88 20.82 -23.02
C ALA A 49 0.81 19.79 -24.17
N ASN A 50 0.80 20.27 -25.42
CA ASN A 50 0.69 19.42 -26.59
C ASN A 50 2.05 18.88 -27.08
N LEU A 51 3.14 19.52 -26.72
CA LEU A 51 4.49 19.15 -27.18
C LEU A 51 4.84 17.65 -26.97
N PRO A 52 4.64 17.05 -25.79
CA PRO A 52 4.88 15.61 -25.59
C PRO A 52 3.93 14.74 -26.41
N ILE A 53 2.67 15.13 -26.58
CA ILE A 53 1.67 14.40 -27.36
C ILE A 53 2.08 14.35 -28.83
N ASP A 54 2.39 15.52 -29.41
CA ASP A 54 2.81 15.65 -30.82
C ASP A 54 4.13 14.93 -31.06
N PHE A 55 5.07 15.03 -30.14
CA PHE A 55 6.34 14.27 -30.20
C PHE A 55 6.08 12.76 -30.21
N ILE A 56 5.28 12.26 -29.28
CA ILE A 56 5.00 10.82 -29.16
C ILE A 56 4.29 10.34 -30.42
N GLU A 57 3.22 10.98 -30.85
CA GLU A 57 2.45 10.53 -32.02
C GLU A 57 3.19 10.68 -33.34
N THR A 58 4.21 11.55 -33.41
CA THR A 58 5.02 11.76 -34.60
C THR A 58 6.23 10.82 -34.66
N PHE A 59 6.98 10.73 -33.57
CA PHE A 59 8.31 10.12 -33.58
C PHE A 59 8.36 8.73 -32.95
N ILE A 60 7.46 8.43 -31.99
CA ILE A 60 7.49 7.14 -31.31
C ILE A 60 6.77 6.09 -32.14
N LYS A 61 7.42 4.93 -32.26
CA LYS A 61 6.92 3.77 -32.99
C LYS A 61 6.57 2.64 -32.03
N GLN A 62 5.50 1.92 -32.33
CA GLN A 62 5.13 0.74 -31.57
C GLN A 62 6.23 -0.31 -31.59
N ALA A 63 6.59 -0.79 -30.40
CA ALA A 63 7.56 -1.84 -30.18
C ALA A 63 6.93 -3.25 -30.11
N GLN A 64 5.60 -3.30 -30.01
CA GLN A 64 4.79 -4.51 -29.90
C GLN A 64 3.49 -4.31 -30.71
N GLY A 65 2.81 -5.40 -31.05
CA GLY A 65 1.61 -5.36 -31.86
C GLY A 65 1.92 -4.95 -33.30
N ASP A 66 1.41 -3.81 -33.76
CA ASP A 66 1.67 -3.25 -35.09
C ASP A 66 3.07 -2.62 -35.15
N LEU A 67 4.09 -3.46 -35.17
CA LEU A 67 5.49 -3.07 -35.07
C LEU A 67 5.86 -2.00 -36.12
N GLY A 68 6.40 -0.87 -35.61
CA GLY A 68 6.82 0.25 -36.44
C GLY A 68 5.72 1.22 -36.84
N ALA A 69 4.45 0.97 -36.52
CA ALA A 69 3.39 1.94 -36.65
C ALA A 69 3.59 3.11 -35.66
N ASN A 70 3.03 4.28 -35.95
CA ASN A 70 3.04 5.38 -34.99
C ASN A 70 2.28 5.00 -33.74
N LEU A 71 2.84 5.33 -32.57
CA LEU A 71 2.11 5.21 -31.32
C LEU A 71 1.02 6.28 -31.33
N LYS A 72 -0.21 5.87 -31.01
CA LYS A 72 -1.34 6.77 -30.82
C LYS A 72 -1.78 6.73 -29.36
N LEU A 73 -1.97 7.90 -28.78
CA LEU A 73 -2.39 8.06 -27.41
C LEU A 73 -3.93 8.10 -27.32
N GLU A 74 -4.48 7.37 -26.36
CA GLU A 74 -5.88 7.45 -26.02
C GLU A 74 -6.22 8.79 -25.34
N LEU A 75 -7.49 9.18 -25.33
CA LEU A 75 -7.92 10.45 -24.77
C LEU A 75 -7.48 10.64 -23.30
N PHE A 76 -7.58 9.62 -22.48
CA PHE A 76 -7.15 9.69 -21.08
C PHE A 76 -5.63 9.90 -20.94
N GLN A 77 -4.82 9.37 -21.87
CA GLN A 77 -3.38 9.58 -21.91
C GLN A 77 -3.06 11.01 -22.35
N LYS A 78 -3.72 11.50 -23.41
CA LYS A 78 -3.57 12.89 -23.87
C LYS A 78 -3.93 13.90 -22.78
N ALA A 79 -5.05 13.68 -22.09
CA ALA A 79 -5.49 14.51 -20.98
C ALA A 79 -4.48 14.52 -19.81
N LYS A 80 -3.88 13.34 -19.50
CA LYS A 80 -2.79 13.24 -18.52
C LYS A 80 -1.54 13.99 -18.94
N HIS A 81 -1.10 13.84 -20.19
CA HIS A 81 0.07 14.58 -20.70
C HIS A 81 -0.14 16.09 -20.63
N GLN A 82 -1.30 16.58 -21.07
CA GLN A 82 -1.61 18.02 -20.93
C GLN A 82 -1.60 18.47 -19.48
N ALA A 83 -2.12 17.65 -18.55
CA ALA A 83 -2.11 17.98 -17.13
C ALA A 83 -0.68 18.03 -16.55
N VAL A 84 0.19 17.09 -16.90
CA VAL A 84 1.56 17.04 -16.39
C VAL A 84 2.45 18.13 -16.98
N PHE A 85 2.36 18.38 -18.27
CA PHE A 85 3.30 19.23 -19.00
C PHE A 85 2.78 20.65 -19.27
N GLY A 86 1.47 20.87 -19.26
CA GLY A 86 0.86 22.14 -19.65
C GLY A 86 0.76 23.18 -18.53
N PHE A 87 0.73 22.77 -17.26
CA PHE A 87 0.75 23.72 -16.16
C PHE A 87 2.18 24.13 -15.83
N VAL A 88 2.48 25.43 -15.99
CA VAL A 88 3.83 25.99 -15.88
C VAL A 88 3.82 27.27 -15.05
N HIS A 89 4.98 27.62 -14.48
CA HIS A 89 5.17 28.89 -13.80
C HIS A 89 5.19 30.03 -14.80
N LYS A 90 4.38 31.06 -14.60
CA LYS A 90 4.15 32.19 -15.56
C LYS A 90 5.39 32.95 -16.03
N ASP A 91 6.43 33.05 -15.17
CA ASP A 91 7.62 33.83 -15.46
C ASP A 91 8.78 32.98 -16.01
N THR A 92 8.84 31.68 -15.64
CA THR A 92 9.94 30.82 -16.02
C THR A 92 9.58 29.73 -17.02
N TYR A 93 8.29 29.50 -17.23
CA TYR A 93 7.73 28.41 -18.04
C TYR A 93 8.19 27.03 -17.63
N LEU A 94 8.69 26.89 -16.37
CA LEU A 94 9.06 25.61 -15.81
C LEU A 94 7.81 24.86 -15.35
N ARG A 95 7.82 23.55 -15.58
CA ARG A 95 6.72 22.63 -15.24
C ARG A 95 6.33 22.75 -13.77
N GLN A 96 5.02 22.82 -13.52
CA GLN A 96 4.47 22.84 -12.16
C GLN A 96 4.68 21.52 -11.45
N TYR A 97 4.28 20.41 -12.07
CA TYR A 97 4.27 19.10 -11.45
C TYR A 97 5.61 18.39 -11.59
N ASN A 98 6.24 18.07 -10.46
CA ASN A 98 7.53 17.39 -10.40
C ASN A 98 7.38 15.93 -9.96
N GLU A 99 6.20 15.55 -9.47
CA GLU A 99 5.89 14.21 -8.99
C GLU A 99 4.51 13.80 -9.46
N VAL A 100 4.44 12.61 -10.08
CA VAL A 100 3.20 12.04 -10.61
C VAL A 100 3.03 10.63 -10.05
N LEU A 101 1.85 10.35 -9.50
CA LEU A 101 1.42 9.00 -9.12
C LEU A 101 0.30 8.54 -10.05
N ASP A 102 0.53 7.45 -10.78
CA ASP A 102 -0.42 6.91 -11.76
C ASP A 102 -0.77 5.46 -11.41
N ILE A 103 -1.97 5.25 -10.91
CA ILE A 103 -2.49 3.93 -10.49
C ILE A 103 -3.53 3.49 -11.50
N ARG A 104 -3.25 2.43 -12.25
CA ARG A 104 -4.15 1.86 -13.27
C ARG A 104 -4.10 0.34 -13.25
N GLY A 105 -5.20 -0.33 -13.56
CA GLY A 105 -5.25 -1.78 -13.72
C GLY A 105 -4.18 -2.34 -14.65
N ARG A 106 -3.86 -3.61 -14.54
CA ARG A 106 -2.90 -4.29 -15.44
C ARG A 106 -3.29 -4.15 -16.92
N LYS A 107 -2.27 -4.11 -17.80
CA LYS A 107 -2.45 -4.10 -19.25
C LYS A 107 -3.18 -2.88 -19.82
N ASN A 108 -3.07 -1.73 -19.16
CA ASN A 108 -3.57 -0.44 -19.63
C ASN A 108 -2.47 0.45 -20.26
N GLY A 109 -1.47 -0.15 -20.90
CA GLY A 109 -0.46 0.57 -21.67
C GLY A 109 0.62 1.29 -20.86
N LYS A 110 0.72 1.05 -19.54
CA LYS A 110 1.63 1.76 -18.63
C LYS A 110 3.07 1.80 -19.12
N THR A 111 3.68 0.64 -19.37
CA THR A 111 5.09 0.53 -19.73
C THR A 111 5.40 1.19 -21.10
N THR A 112 4.48 1.08 -22.05
CA THR A 112 4.60 1.69 -23.39
C THR A 112 4.54 3.21 -23.29
N GLU A 113 3.60 3.75 -22.51
CA GLU A 113 3.46 5.20 -22.27
C GLU A 113 4.70 5.76 -21.56
N LEU A 114 5.16 5.09 -20.49
CA LEU A 114 6.37 5.48 -19.78
C LEU A 114 7.62 5.51 -20.65
N ALA A 115 7.80 4.49 -21.49
CA ALA A 115 8.94 4.46 -22.39
C ALA A 115 8.89 5.63 -23.40
N ALA A 116 7.70 6.02 -23.84
CA ALA A 116 7.51 7.20 -24.68
C ALA A 116 7.85 8.50 -23.94
N ASP A 117 7.39 8.64 -22.68
CA ASP A 117 7.70 9.77 -21.81
C ASP A 117 9.21 9.90 -21.54
N GLU A 118 9.89 8.77 -21.25
CA GLU A 118 11.33 8.71 -21.03
C GLU A 118 12.12 9.19 -22.25
N ILE A 119 11.69 8.78 -23.45
CA ILE A 119 12.32 9.24 -24.69
C ILE A 119 12.06 10.74 -24.91
N PHE A 120 10.83 11.23 -24.68
CA PHE A 120 10.51 12.65 -24.77
C PHE A 120 11.34 13.48 -23.79
N MET A 121 11.37 13.10 -22.51
CA MET A 121 12.15 13.77 -21.47
C MET A 121 13.66 13.78 -21.78
N ALA A 122 14.14 12.75 -22.46
CA ALA A 122 15.54 12.66 -22.86
C ALA A 122 15.94 13.59 -24.02
N VAL A 123 14.99 13.93 -24.93
CA VAL A 123 15.34 14.67 -26.15
C VAL A 123 14.49 15.91 -26.41
N GLY A 124 13.29 16.02 -25.85
CA GLY A 124 12.29 17.04 -26.14
C GLY A 124 12.03 18.04 -25.01
N ASP A 125 12.37 17.74 -23.77
CA ASP A 125 12.07 18.58 -22.59
C ASP A 125 13.06 19.76 -22.38
N GLY A 126 14.10 19.86 -23.24
CA GLY A 126 15.03 21.02 -23.24
C GLY A 126 16.13 20.99 -22.16
N GLU A 127 16.31 19.91 -21.42
CA GLU A 127 17.35 19.77 -20.40
C GLU A 127 18.70 19.41 -21.02
N GLY A 128 19.79 20.00 -20.50
CA GLY A 128 21.16 19.65 -20.88
C GLY A 128 21.65 18.40 -20.16
N SER A 129 22.23 17.44 -20.87
CA SER A 129 22.72 16.17 -20.31
C SER A 129 21.69 15.48 -19.41
N PRO A 130 20.45 15.24 -19.88
CA PRO A 130 19.41 14.65 -19.03
C PRO A 130 19.77 13.21 -18.67
N GLU A 131 19.64 12.86 -17.40
CA GLU A 131 19.76 11.49 -16.90
C GLU A 131 18.37 10.94 -16.60
N ILE A 132 17.96 9.94 -17.37
CA ILE A 132 16.67 9.27 -17.24
C ILE A 132 16.88 7.88 -16.63
N TYR A 133 16.16 7.60 -15.55
CA TYR A 133 16.31 6.35 -14.81
C TYR A 133 15.00 5.57 -14.73
N ASN A 134 15.03 4.34 -15.24
CA ASN A 134 13.97 3.36 -15.06
C ASN A 134 14.32 2.50 -13.85
N VAL A 135 13.52 2.56 -12.80
CA VAL A 135 13.82 1.95 -11.49
C VAL A 135 12.77 0.92 -11.11
N ALA A 136 13.22 -0.25 -10.67
CA ALA A 136 12.34 -1.30 -10.13
C ALA A 136 13.05 -2.10 -9.03
N THR A 137 12.31 -2.96 -8.31
CA THR A 137 12.85 -3.81 -7.25
C THR A 137 13.94 -4.78 -7.74
N LYS A 138 13.82 -5.23 -9.00
CA LYS A 138 14.81 -6.11 -9.66
C LYS A 138 15.28 -5.48 -10.96
N LEU A 139 16.58 -5.63 -11.25
CA LEU A 139 17.17 -5.08 -12.48
C LEU A 139 16.47 -5.62 -13.75
N GLU A 140 16.09 -6.89 -13.77
CA GLU A 140 15.36 -7.49 -14.90
C GLU A 140 14.03 -6.79 -15.17
N GLN A 141 13.38 -6.29 -14.15
CA GLN A 141 12.11 -5.56 -14.26
C GLN A 141 12.35 -4.14 -14.79
N ALA A 142 13.29 -3.39 -14.20
CA ALA A 142 13.71 -2.08 -14.71
C ALA A 142 14.20 -2.18 -16.18
N TYR A 143 14.85 -3.28 -16.52
CA TYR A 143 15.34 -3.53 -17.87
C TYR A 143 14.22 -3.73 -18.90
N LYS A 144 13.00 -4.12 -18.51
CA LYS A 144 11.85 -4.22 -19.43
C LYS A 144 11.47 -2.85 -20.00
N GLY A 145 11.35 -1.82 -19.16
CA GLY A 145 11.08 -0.44 -19.61
C GLY A 145 12.20 0.08 -20.50
N PHE A 146 13.45 -0.11 -20.09
CA PHE A 146 14.62 0.23 -20.90
C PHE A 146 14.61 -0.46 -22.29
N GLN A 147 14.24 -1.74 -22.35
CA GLN A 147 14.13 -2.47 -23.63
C GLN A 147 12.99 -1.95 -24.49
N GLU A 148 11.89 -1.51 -23.89
CA GLU A 148 10.79 -0.88 -24.61
C GLU A 148 11.25 0.42 -25.28
N CYS A 149 11.94 1.32 -24.54
CA CYS A 149 12.57 2.52 -25.10
C CYS A 149 13.49 2.17 -26.27
N TYR A 150 14.38 1.21 -26.08
CA TYR A 150 15.33 0.79 -27.12
C TYR A 150 14.62 0.32 -28.39
N LYS A 151 13.59 -0.53 -28.28
CA LYS A 151 12.84 -1.03 -29.42
C LYS A 151 12.08 0.09 -30.15
N MET A 152 11.43 1.01 -29.40
CA MET A 152 10.75 2.16 -29.96
C MET A 152 11.71 3.06 -30.76
N ILE A 153 12.88 3.34 -30.19
CA ILE A 153 13.92 4.13 -30.86
C ILE A 153 14.40 3.44 -32.13
N GLN A 154 14.65 2.14 -32.08
CA GLN A 154 15.10 1.36 -33.26
C GLN A 154 14.10 1.41 -34.43
N GLN A 155 12.80 1.41 -34.15
CA GLN A 155 11.76 1.51 -35.17
C GLN A 155 11.62 2.91 -35.76
N SER A 156 12.12 3.96 -35.09
CA SER A 156 12.03 5.35 -35.53
C SER A 156 13.31 5.79 -36.23
N LYS A 157 13.27 5.93 -37.57
CA LYS A 157 14.43 6.43 -38.32
C LYS A 157 14.91 7.80 -37.84
N ALA A 158 13.99 8.66 -37.39
CA ALA A 158 14.29 9.99 -36.89
C ALA A 158 15.06 9.95 -35.56
N LEU A 159 14.66 9.06 -34.63
CA LEU A 159 15.29 8.95 -33.31
C LEU A 159 16.55 8.09 -33.35
N ASN A 160 16.55 6.98 -34.06
CA ASN A 160 17.64 6.00 -34.04
C ASN A 160 19.01 6.60 -34.40
N LYS A 161 19.07 7.60 -35.28
CA LYS A 161 20.33 8.29 -35.64
C LYS A 161 20.95 9.08 -34.50
N HIS A 162 20.17 9.44 -33.49
CA HIS A 162 20.60 10.26 -32.35
C HIS A 162 20.96 9.44 -31.10
N PHE A 163 20.58 8.17 -31.07
CA PHE A 163 20.82 7.28 -29.95
C PHE A 163 21.89 6.24 -30.24
N LYS A 164 22.74 6.01 -29.25
CA LYS A 164 23.75 4.94 -29.30
C LYS A 164 23.57 4.01 -28.11
N LYS A 165 23.26 2.74 -28.36
CA LYS A 165 23.23 1.72 -27.32
C LYS A 165 24.64 1.42 -26.84
N ARG A 166 24.86 1.59 -25.54
CA ARG A 166 26.07 1.17 -24.82
C ARG A 166 25.76 -0.04 -23.94
N LYS A 167 26.74 -0.52 -23.18
CA LYS A 167 26.58 -1.71 -22.33
C LYS A 167 25.48 -1.53 -21.26
N SER A 168 25.37 -0.36 -20.67
CA SER A 168 24.53 -0.05 -19.53
C SER A 168 23.46 1.01 -19.79
N ASP A 169 23.49 1.70 -20.93
CA ASP A 169 22.62 2.84 -21.22
C ASP A 169 22.33 3.02 -22.72
N LEU A 170 21.35 3.87 -22.99
CA LEU A 170 21.13 4.51 -24.28
C LEU A 170 21.68 5.94 -24.18
N TYR A 171 22.72 6.23 -24.91
CA TYR A 171 23.38 7.53 -24.96
C TYR A 171 22.84 8.38 -26.10
N ILE A 172 22.68 9.68 -25.85
CA ILE A 172 22.15 10.64 -26.81
C ILE A 172 23.29 11.54 -27.31
N ASN A 173 23.51 11.56 -28.63
CA ASN A 173 24.70 12.19 -29.21
C ASN A 173 24.71 13.72 -29.14
N PHE A 174 23.55 14.38 -29.21
CA PHE A 174 23.49 15.85 -29.36
C PHE A 174 23.41 16.62 -28.04
N ASN A 175 22.87 16.00 -26.97
CA ASN A 175 22.70 16.66 -25.66
C ASN A 175 23.43 15.92 -24.53
N TYR A 176 24.15 14.85 -24.84
CA TYR A 176 24.90 14.01 -23.89
C TYR A 176 24.04 13.28 -22.85
N GLY A 177 22.75 13.22 -23.08
CA GLY A 177 21.80 12.54 -22.17
C GLY A 177 21.94 11.03 -22.17
N THR A 178 21.33 10.40 -21.17
CA THR A 178 21.32 8.94 -21.01
C THR A 178 20.00 8.42 -20.49
N ILE A 179 19.58 7.23 -20.97
CA ILE A 179 18.49 6.43 -20.39
C ILE A 179 19.11 5.15 -19.80
N LYS A 180 18.84 4.83 -18.53
CA LYS A 180 19.41 3.69 -17.81
C LYS A 180 18.36 2.94 -17.00
N ALA A 181 18.54 1.61 -16.89
CA ALA A 181 17.81 0.79 -15.92
C ALA A 181 18.62 0.65 -14.62
N LEU A 182 17.97 0.84 -13.48
CA LEU A 182 18.57 0.72 -12.15
C LEU A 182 17.77 -0.26 -11.29
N ALA A 183 18.48 -1.07 -10.49
CA ALA A 183 17.88 -1.91 -9.46
C ALA A 183 17.85 -1.18 -8.11
N SER A 184 16.97 -1.62 -7.22
CA SER A 184 16.78 -1.04 -5.88
C SER A 184 17.97 -1.21 -4.92
N ASN A 185 19.10 -1.77 -5.37
CA ASN A 185 20.28 -1.87 -4.52
C ASN A 185 20.88 -0.47 -4.33
N THR A 186 20.60 0.16 -3.18
CA THR A 186 20.93 1.55 -2.87
C THR A 186 22.44 1.83 -2.73
N ASN A 187 23.24 0.78 -2.53
CA ASN A 187 24.71 0.93 -2.47
C ASN A 187 25.26 1.30 -3.85
N GLY A 188 25.49 2.59 -4.11
CA GLY A 188 26.04 3.13 -5.36
C GLY A 188 25.09 4.00 -6.16
N LEU A 189 23.91 4.34 -5.61
CA LEU A 189 22.99 5.31 -6.22
C LEU A 189 23.25 6.76 -5.73
N ASP A 190 24.19 6.96 -4.82
CA ASP A 190 24.66 8.28 -4.42
C ASP A 190 25.37 8.99 -5.59
N GLY A 191 25.09 10.28 -5.75
CA GLY A 191 25.70 11.11 -6.80
C GLY A 191 24.97 11.10 -8.16
N LEU A 192 23.76 10.51 -8.24
CA LEU A 192 22.90 10.64 -9.41
C LEU A 192 22.35 12.07 -9.52
N ASN A 193 22.17 12.53 -10.77
CA ASN A 193 21.57 13.82 -11.07
C ASN A 193 20.39 13.63 -12.06
N ALA A 194 19.34 13.02 -11.54
CA ALA A 194 18.21 12.57 -12.34
C ALA A 194 17.36 13.72 -12.89
N HIS A 195 17.09 13.70 -14.18
CA HIS A 195 16.09 14.60 -14.80
C HIS A 195 14.70 13.95 -14.81
N MET A 196 14.63 12.64 -15.08
CA MET A 196 13.42 11.87 -14.89
C MET A 196 13.74 10.54 -14.19
N VAL A 197 12.90 10.20 -13.24
CA VAL A 197 12.89 8.88 -12.62
C VAL A 197 11.52 8.25 -12.83
N THR A 198 11.53 7.06 -13.40
CA THR A 198 10.35 6.21 -13.50
C THR A 198 10.45 5.08 -12.49
N ILE A 199 9.51 5.01 -11.56
CA ILE A 199 9.38 3.88 -10.65
C ILE A 199 8.22 3.00 -11.11
N ASP A 200 8.55 1.86 -11.74
CA ASP A 200 7.55 0.87 -12.17
C ASP A 200 7.25 -0.12 -11.04
N GLU A 201 5.97 -0.42 -10.85
CA GLU A 201 5.46 -1.27 -9.78
C GLU A 201 5.81 -0.77 -8.37
N LEU A 202 5.52 0.51 -8.05
CA LEU A 202 5.71 1.09 -6.72
C LEU A 202 5.14 0.20 -5.60
N ALA A 203 4.01 -0.47 -5.83
CA ALA A 203 3.37 -1.40 -4.88
C ALA A 203 4.20 -2.68 -4.58
N ALA A 204 5.28 -2.94 -5.31
CA ALA A 204 6.21 -4.02 -5.03
C ALA A 204 7.41 -3.58 -4.18
N ILE A 205 7.58 -2.29 -3.94
CA ILE A 205 8.67 -1.72 -3.14
C ILE A 205 8.26 -1.75 -1.67
N LYS A 206 9.07 -2.39 -0.84
CA LYS A 206 8.76 -2.58 0.58
C LYS A 206 9.10 -1.36 1.44
N ASN A 207 10.29 -0.77 1.24
CA ASN A 207 10.76 0.35 2.04
C ASN A 207 10.77 1.66 1.25
N ARG A 208 10.88 2.76 1.98
CA ARG A 208 10.83 4.12 1.43
C ARG A 208 12.15 4.60 0.83
N ASP A 209 13.29 3.99 1.22
CA ASP A 209 14.64 4.51 0.92
C ASP A 209 14.90 4.74 -0.55
N LEU A 210 14.49 3.78 -1.40
CA LEU A 210 14.67 3.91 -2.85
C LEU A 210 13.92 5.12 -3.41
N TYR A 211 12.67 5.32 -2.97
CA TYR A 211 11.86 6.44 -3.40
C TYR A 211 12.47 7.78 -2.97
N ASP A 212 12.85 7.89 -1.69
CA ASP A 212 13.44 9.11 -1.13
C ASP A 212 14.79 9.44 -1.77
N LEU A 213 15.64 8.43 -2.00
CA LEU A 213 16.91 8.59 -2.71
C LEU A 213 16.73 9.10 -4.15
N MET A 214 15.79 8.49 -4.90
CA MET A 214 15.49 8.93 -6.25
C MET A 214 14.93 10.36 -6.27
N LYS A 215 14.06 10.71 -5.35
CA LYS A 215 13.52 12.09 -5.22
C LYS A 215 14.64 13.10 -4.90
N GLN A 216 15.55 12.76 -4.01
CA GLN A 216 16.70 13.61 -3.66
C GLN A 216 17.68 13.79 -4.82
N SER A 217 17.92 12.75 -5.63
CA SER A 217 18.83 12.79 -6.79
C SER A 217 18.42 13.84 -7.85
N MET A 218 17.19 14.35 -7.78
CA MET A 218 16.62 15.28 -8.75
C MET A 218 16.82 16.76 -8.34
N SER A 219 17.35 17.02 -7.16
CA SER A 219 17.37 18.33 -6.51
C SER A 219 18.12 19.45 -7.29
N ALA A 220 19.07 19.08 -8.15
CA ALA A 220 19.86 20.02 -8.95
C ALA A 220 19.23 20.35 -10.33
N ARG A 221 18.17 19.66 -10.73
CA ARG A 221 17.50 19.87 -12.03
C ARG A 221 16.46 20.98 -11.96
N ARG A 222 16.28 21.69 -13.07
CA ARG A 222 15.35 22.82 -13.13
C ARG A 222 13.88 22.38 -13.13
N GLN A 223 13.53 21.36 -13.89
CA GLN A 223 12.17 20.81 -14.00
C GLN A 223 12.17 19.26 -14.03
N PRO A 224 12.63 18.62 -12.94
CA PRO A 224 12.69 17.18 -12.90
C PRO A 224 11.29 16.56 -12.84
N LEU A 225 11.17 15.25 -13.16
CA LEU A 225 9.91 14.50 -13.07
C LEU A 225 10.13 13.15 -12.42
N LEU A 226 9.54 12.95 -11.23
CA LEU A 226 9.39 11.62 -10.62
C LEU A 226 8.03 11.05 -11.04
N ASN A 227 8.03 10.01 -11.85
CA ASN A 227 6.83 9.34 -12.34
C ASN A 227 6.69 7.95 -11.72
N CYS A 228 5.81 7.82 -10.74
CA CYS A 228 5.51 6.57 -10.07
C CYS A 228 4.28 5.93 -10.70
N ILE A 229 4.44 4.73 -11.25
CA ILE A 229 3.35 4.02 -11.89
C ILE A 229 3.19 2.63 -11.28
N THR A 230 1.94 2.21 -11.07
CA THR A 230 1.68 0.93 -10.43
C THR A 230 0.26 0.42 -10.68
N THR A 231 0.03 -0.84 -10.34
CA THR A 231 -1.26 -1.34 -9.85
C THR A 231 -1.23 -1.33 -8.34
N ASN A 232 -2.36 -1.56 -7.67
CA ASN A 232 -2.35 -1.91 -6.26
C ASN A 232 -1.53 -3.21 -6.03
N GLY A 233 -1.10 -3.46 -4.79
CA GLY A 233 -0.30 -4.61 -4.38
C GLY A 233 -0.89 -5.32 -3.18
N PHE A 234 -0.30 -6.47 -2.83
CA PHE A 234 -0.64 -7.22 -1.63
C PHE A 234 0.23 -6.86 -0.42
N ILE A 235 1.31 -6.11 -0.63
CA ILE A 235 2.19 -5.65 0.45
C ILE A 235 1.52 -4.47 1.13
N ARG A 236 1.24 -4.58 2.42
CA ARG A 236 0.64 -3.51 3.23
C ARG A 236 1.70 -2.78 4.05
N ASN A 237 1.35 -1.56 4.51
CA ASN A 237 2.27 -0.65 5.22
C ASN A 237 3.55 -0.34 4.43
N SER A 238 3.44 -0.32 3.11
CA SER A 238 4.52 -0.05 2.16
C SER A 238 4.57 1.43 1.78
N ILE A 239 5.60 1.81 1.02
CA ILE A 239 5.66 3.14 0.41
C ILE A 239 4.43 3.42 -0.47
N PHE A 240 3.88 2.39 -1.15
CA PHE A 240 2.67 2.52 -1.94
C PHE A 240 1.47 2.97 -1.09
N ASP A 241 1.22 2.32 0.05
CA ASP A 241 0.09 2.68 0.92
C ASP A 241 0.23 4.13 1.42
N SER A 242 1.47 4.54 1.80
CA SER A 242 1.75 5.91 2.23
C SER A 242 1.53 6.93 1.10
N GLN A 243 1.94 6.62 -0.13
CA GLN A 243 1.75 7.51 -1.29
C GLN A 243 0.29 7.55 -1.74
N TYR A 244 -0.43 6.43 -1.69
CA TYR A 244 -1.86 6.37 -1.96
C TYR A 244 -2.65 7.23 -0.96
N GLU A 245 -2.38 7.07 0.34
CA GLU A 245 -3.03 7.89 1.37
C GLU A 245 -2.71 9.38 1.22
N TYR A 246 -1.45 9.71 0.91
CA TYR A 246 -1.03 11.08 0.63
C TYR A 246 -1.77 11.67 -0.59
N ALA A 247 -1.84 10.91 -1.68
CA ALA A 247 -2.57 11.30 -2.88
C ALA A 247 -4.06 11.55 -2.60
N CYS A 248 -4.70 10.68 -1.82
CA CYS A 248 -6.08 10.88 -1.38
C CYS A 248 -6.25 12.17 -0.58
N LYS A 249 -5.34 12.48 0.37
CA LYS A 249 -5.37 13.73 1.15
C LYS A 249 -5.20 14.98 0.29
N VAL A 250 -4.34 14.91 -0.74
CA VAL A 250 -4.17 16.01 -1.70
C VAL A 250 -5.43 16.20 -2.53
N LEU A 251 -5.99 15.13 -3.10
CA LEU A 251 -7.22 15.18 -3.88
C LEU A 251 -8.44 15.64 -3.06
N ASP A 252 -8.52 15.27 -1.79
CA ASP A 252 -9.55 15.72 -0.84
C ASP A 252 -9.36 17.18 -0.37
N GLY A 253 -8.26 17.86 -0.78
CA GLY A 253 -7.93 19.22 -0.34
C GLY A 253 -7.48 19.33 1.13
N LYS A 254 -7.21 18.21 1.80
CA LYS A 254 -6.72 18.16 3.19
C LYS A 254 -5.23 18.52 3.29
N VAL A 255 -4.48 18.28 2.22
CA VAL A 255 -3.06 18.64 2.08
C VAL A 255 -2.90 19.43 0.81
N LYS A 256 -2.24 20.58 0.91
CA LYS A 256 -1.87 21.38 -0.27
C LYS A 256 -0.48 20.99 -0.74
N ASP A 257 -0.37 20.44 -1.95
CA ASP A 257 0.90 20.19 -2.62
C ASP A 257 0.77 20.54 -4.12
N ASP A 258 1.26 21.71 -4.47
CA ASP A 258 1.17 22.25 -5.82
C ASP A 258 2.12 21.54 -6.82
N LYS A 259 3.01 20.66 -6.35
CA LYS A 259 4.01 19.94 -7.17
C LYS A 259 3.67 18.47 -7.41
N PHE A 260 2.69 17.96 -6.71
CA PHE A 260 2.25 16.57 -6.77
C PHE A 260 0.94 16.42 -7.57
N LEU A 261 0.87 15.43 -8.45
CA LEU A 261 -0.33 15.12 -9.23
C LEU A 261 -0.62 13.62 -9.19
N ALA A 262 -1.85 13.24 -8.88
CA ALA A 262 -2.24 11.84 -8.78
C ALA A 262 -3.40 11.49 -9.72
N PHE A 263 -3.25 10.38 -10.45
CA PHE A 263 -4.29 9.74 -11.24
C PHE A 263 -4.56 8.36 -10.67
N ILE A 264 -5.70 8.18 -10.00
CA ILE A 264 -6.08 6.94 -9.33
C ILE A 264 -7.30 6.35 -10.04
N TYR A 265 -7.07 5.31 -10.83
CA TYR A 265 -8.09 4.52 -11.52
C TYR A 265 -8.37 3.26 -10.71
N GLU A 266 -9.51 3.21 -10.05
CA GLU A 266 -9.94 2.12 -9.17
C GLU A 266 -11.46 1.95 -9.25
N LEU A 267 -12.02 0.88 -8.68
CA LEU A 267 -13.47 0.83 -8.43
C LEU A 267 -13.82 1.74 -7.25
N ASP A 268 -15.00 2.34 -7.26
CA ASP A 268 -15.49 3.14 -6.14
C ASP A 268 -16.00 2.26 -5.00
N ASP A 269 -16.59 1.13 -5.34
CA ASP A 269 -17.12 0.16 -4.40
C ASP A 269 -16.66 -1.25 -4.78
N ARG A 270 -16.46 -2.08 -3.75
CA ARG A 270 -16.05 -3.46 -3.91
C ARG A 270 -17.09 -4.28 -4.69
N ASP A 271 -18.37 -4.00 -4.52
CA ASP A 271 -19.47 -4.70 -5.17
C ASP A 271 -19.67 -4.33 -6.66
N GLU A 272 -18.77 -3.50 -7.20
CA GLU A 272 -18.72 -3.18 -8.63
C GLU A 272 -17.87 -4.18 -9.45
N TRP A 273 -17.12 -5.06 -8.80
CA TRP A 273 -16.11 -5.92 -9.45
C TRP A 273 -16.67 -6.86 -10.53
N ASP A 274 -17.91 -7.28 -10.43
CA ASP A 274 -18.58 -8.16 -11.40
C ASP A 274 -19.56 -7.43 -12.32
N LYS A 275 -19.63 -6.09 -12.22
CA LYS A 275 -20.43 -5.21 -13.08
C LYS A 275 -19.56 -4.67 -14.23
N GLU A 276 -19.77 -5.19 -15.44
CA GLU A 276 -18.92 -4.91 -16.61
C GLU A 276 -18.84 -3.41 -16.92
N GLU A 277 -19.92 -2.68 -16.73
CA GLU A 277 -20.00 -1.23 -16.93
C GLU A 277 -19.11 -0.42 -15.99
N CYS A 278 -18.74 -0.98 -14.82
CA CYS A 278 -17.86 -0.33 -13.85
C CYS A 278 -16.36 -0.56 -14.10
N TRP A 279 -16.00 -1.58 -14.88
CA TRP A 279 -14.60 -2.01 -15.04
C TRP A 279 -13.70 -0.94 -15.63
N ILE A 280 -14.24 -0.05 -16.45
CA ILE A 280 -13.50 1.05 -17.07
C ILE A 280 -12.98 2.05 -16.02
N LYS A 281 -13.61 2.15 -14.84
CA LYS A 281 -13.17 2.99 -13.73
C LYS A 281 -11.71 2.70 -13.34
N ALA A 282 -11.32 1.42 -13.30
CA ALA A 282 -9.96 0.98 -13.00
C ALA A 282 -9.11 0.72 -14.26
N ASN A 283 -9.75 0.63 -15.42
CA ASN A 283 -9.12 0.24 -16.68
C ASN A 283 -9.47 1.24 -17.80
N PRO A 284 -8.88 2.45 -17.81
CA PRO A 284 -9.24 3.50 -18.77
C PRO A 284 -8.97 3.13 -20.23
N GLY A 285 -8.09 2.17 -20.50
CA GLY A 285 -7.81 1.63 -21.84
C GLY A 285 -8.61 0.38 -22.19
N LEU A 286 -9.69 0.09 -21.46
CA LEU A 286 -10.54 -1.07 -21.74
C LEU A 286 -11.32 -0.87 -23.05
N GLY A 287 -11.23 -1.86 -23.93
CA GLY A 287 -11.80 -1.82 -25.28
C GLY A 287 -10.80 -1.44 -26.38
N THR A 288 -9.76 -0.68 -26.06
CA THR A 288 -8.71 -0.26 -26.99
C THR A 288 -7.37 -0.93 -26.69
N ILE A 289 -6.80 -0.69 -25.53
CA ILE A 289 -5.52 -1.26 -25.10
C ILE A 289 -5.71 -2.64 -24.45
N LYS A 290 -6.72 -2.78 -23.60
CA LYS A 290 -7.08 -4.02 -22.88
C LYS A 290 -8.41 -4.55 -23.41
N LYS A 291 -8.48 -5.84 -23.75
CA LYS A 291 -9.69 -6.46 -24.30
C LYS A 291 -10.71 -6.76 -23.20
N PHE A 292 -11.99 -6.47 -23.47
CA PHE A 292 -13.12 -6.82 -22.59
C PHE A 292 -13.23 -8.32 -22.33
N GLU A 293 -13.07 -9.14 -23.38
CA GLU A 293 -13.18 -10.60 -23.28
C GLU A 293 -12.18 -11.16 -22.26
N PHE A 294 -10.94 -10.70 -22.30
CA PHE A 294 -9.92 -11.15 -21.35
C PHE A 294 -10.30 -10.81 -19.89
N LEU A 295 -10.80 -9.61 -19.64
CA LEU A 295 -11.19 -9.22 -18.28
C LEU A 295 -12.45 -9.98 -17.84
N ARG A 296 -13.39 -10.20 -18.75
CA ARG A 296 -14.60 -11.02 -18.50
C ARG A 296 -14.25 -12.45 -18.11
N ASP A 297 -13.29 -13.07 -18.80
CA ASP A 297 -12.81 -14.41 -18.44
C ASP A 297 -12.15 -14.44 -17.07
N CYS A 298 -11.35 -13.40 -16.73
CA CYS A 298 -10.77 -13.25 -15.39
C CYS A 298 -11.85 -13.13 -14.31
N VAL A 299 -12.88 -12.31 -14.52
CA VAL A 299 -14.00 -12.13 -13.58
C VAL A 299 -14.81 -13.43 -13.43
N ASN A 300 -15.11 -14.11 -14.53
CA ASN A 300 -15.85 -15.38 -14.49
C ASN A 300 -15.09 -16.45 -13.70
N LYS A 301 -13.77 -16.55 -13.88
CA LYS A 301 -12.93 -17.44 -13.07
C LYS A 301 -12.92 -17.03 -11.60
N ALA A 302 -12.82 -15.73 -11.31
CA ALA A 302 -12.81 -15.19 -9.97
C ALA A 302 -14.13 -15.42 -9.19
N LYS A 303 -15.26 -15.62 -9.89
CA LYS A 303 -16.53 -16.00 -9.25
C LYS A 303 -16.51 -17.40 -8.63
N ALA A 304 -15.62 -18.28 -9.11
CA ALA A 304 -15.48 -19.67 -8.65
C ALA A 304 -14.18 -19.91 -7.85
N ASP A 305 -13.27 -18.94 -7.79
CA ASP A 305 -11.95 -19.07 -7.16
C ASP A 305 -11.62 -17.79 -6.37
N ASP A 306 -11.82 -17.83 -5.06
CA ASP A 306 -11.61 -16.69 -4.16
C ASP A 306 -10.14 -16.21 -4.14
N ALA A 307 -9.17 -17.12 -4.29
CA ALA A 307 -7.75 -16.77 -4.35
C ALA A 307 -7.44 -15.99 -5.64
N PHE A 308 -8.03 -16.41 -6.75
CA PHE A 308 -7.93 -15.70 -8.01
C PHE A 308 -8.70 -14.36 -7.99
N LYS A 309 -9.85 -14.31 -7.29
CA LYS A 309 -10.62 -13.10 -7.07
C LYS A 309 -9.78 -12.01 -6.41
N ALA A 310 -9.04 -12.32 -5.33
CA ALA A 310 -8.14 -11.37 -4.69
C ALA A 310 -7.11 -10.80 -5.70
N THR A 311 -6.58 -11.64 -6.60
CA THR A 311 -5.66 -11.19 -7.65
C THR A 311 -6.33 -10.22 -8.64
N VAL A 312 -7.54 -10.51 -9.08
CA VAL A 312 -8.31 -9.65 -9.99
C VAL A 312 -8.64 -8.32 -9.31
N MET A 313 -9.09 -8.36 -8.05
CA MET A 313 -9.39 -7.16 -7.25
C MET A 313 -8.17 -6.23 -7.14
N VAL A 314 -7.02 -6.77 -6.80
CA VAL A 314 -5.79 -5.98 -6.63
C VAL A 314 -5.23 -5.50 -7.97
N LYS A 315 -5.10 -6.40 -8.93
CA LYS A 315 -4.29 -6.13 -10.14
C LYS A 315 -5.09 -5.58 -11.31
N ASP A 316 -6.36 -5.87 -11.39
CA ASP A 316 -7.22 -5.38 -12.46
C ASP A 316 -8.14 -4.25 -12.02
N PHE A 317 -8.51 -4.20 -10.73
CA PHE A 317 -9.44 -3.20 -10.21
C PHE A 317 -8.84 -2.24 -9.18
N ASN A 318 -7.57 -2.40 -8.82
CA ASN A 318 -6.83 -1.57 -7.85
C ASN A 318 -7.47 -1.49 -6.46
N MET A 319 -8.29 -2.47 -6.12
CA MET A 319 -8.88 -2.58 -4.79
C MET A 319 -7.86 -3.16 -3.80
N THR A 320 -7.91 -2.69 -2.57
CA THR A 320 -7.01 -3.18 -1.52
C THR A 320 -7.43 -4.57 -1.06
N GLU A 321 -6.50 -5.52 -1.11
CA GLU A 321 -6.65 -6.88 -0.61
C GLU A 321 -5.39 -7.32 0.12
N ASN A 322 -5.56 -8.28 1.00
CA ASN A 322 -4.46 -9.01 1.62
C ASN A 322 -3.97 -10.14 0.69
N SER A 323 -2.97 -10.92 1.14
CA SER A 323 -2.53 -12.14 0.45
C SER A 323 -3.73 -13.04 0.09
N SER A 324 -3.64 -13.76 -1.01
CA SER A 324 -4.68 -14.73 -1.43
C SER A 324 -4.88 -15.88 -0.42
N SER A 325 -3.89 -16.13 0.45
CA SER A 325 -3.95 -17.08 1.57
C SER A 325 -4.27 -16.44 2.92
N ALA A 326 -4.54 -15.13 2.95
CA ALA A 326 -4.85 -14.41 4.18
C ALA A 326 -6.12 -14.95 4.86
N TRP A 327 -6.09 -15.02 6.19
CA TRP A 327 -7.27 -15.38 6.98
C TRP A 327 -8.40 -14.36 6.85
N LEU A 328 -8.05 -13.07 6.85
CA LEU A 328 -8.97 -11.94 6.80
C LEU A 328 -8.72 -11.10 5.55
N ARG A 329 -9.77 -10.59 4.96
CA ARG A 329 -9.67 -9.54 3.95
C ARG A 329 -9.47 -8.18 4.64
N TRP A 330 -8.95 -7.21 3.89
CA TRP A 330 -8.71 -5.88 4.44
C TRP A 330 -9.99 -5.22 4.97
N ASP A 331 -11.08 -5.30 4.24
CA ASP A 331 -12.38 -4.77 4.64
C ASP A 331 -12.98 -5.47 5.89
N GLU A 332 -12.66 -6.74 6.11
CA GLU A 332 -13.07 -7.49 7.29
C GLU A 332 -12.29 -7.10 8.55
N LEU A 333 -11.03 -6.72 8.40
CA LEU A 333 -10.18 -6.39 9.56
C LEU A 333 -10.03 -4.90 9.83
N ASN A 334 -10.21 -4.00 8.83
CA ASN A 334 -9.96 -2.57 9.00
C ASN A 334 -11.10 -1.91 9.79
N ASN A 335 -10.91 -1.77 11.10
CA ASN A 335 -11.80 -1.01 11.98
C ASN A 335 -11.07 0.24 12.48
N GLU A 336 -11.57 1.42 12.13
CA GLU A 336 -10.99 2.73 12.48
C GLU A 336 -11.62 3.36 13.73
N THR A 337 -12.57 2.66 14.34
CA THR A 337 -13.24 3.12 15.56
C THR A 337 -12.24 3.23 16.71
N THR A 338 -12.30 4.34 17.42
CA THR A 338 -11.47 4.62 18.61
C THR A 338 -12.33 4.81 19.84
N PHE A 339 -11.75 4.58 21.01
CA PHE A 339 -12.39 4.80 22.32
C PHE A 339 -11.35 5.25 23.36
N ASP A 340 -11.80 5.98 24.36
CA ASP A 340 -11.01 6.27 25.57
C ASP A 340 -11.36 5.29 26.68
N ILE A 341 -10.39 4.52 27.15
CA ILE A 341 -10.55 3.50 28.19
C ILE A 341 -11.22 4.08 29.46
N LYS A 342 -10.89 5.33 29.83
CA LYS A 342 -11.42 6.00 31.03
C LYS A 342 -12.91 6.36 30.91
N GLU A 343 -13.37 6.65 29.68
CA GLU A 343 -14.76 7.02 29.42
C GLU A 343 -15.66 5.79 29.29
N MET A 344 -15.07 4.63 28.95
CA MET A 344 -15.83 3.40 28.69
C MET A 344 -16.40 2.73 29.94
N GLY A 345 -15.79 2.95 31.11
CA GLY A 345 -16.26 2.41 32.38
C GLY A 345 -16.19 0.90 32.51
N PHE A 346 -15.21 0.27 31.84
CA PHE A 346 -14.97 -1.18 31.94
C PHE A 346 -14.66 -1.58 33.39
N ARG A 347 -15.27 -2.66 33.87
CA ARG A 347 -15.01 -3.21 35.22
C ARG A 347 -14.35 -4.59 35.15
N TYR A 348 -14.62 -5.33 34.10
CA TYR A 348 -14.10 -6.68 33.90
C TYR A 348 -13.48 -6.81 32.52
N GLY A 349 -12.40 -7.61 32.42
CA GLY A 349 -11.74 -7.89 31.16
C GLY A 349 -11.17 -9.29 31.14
N ILE A 350 -11.06 -9.88 29.95
CA ILE A 350 -10.46 -11.19 29.73
C ILE A 350 -9.12 -10.99 29.06
N GLY A 351 -8.06 -11.49 29.69
CA GLY A 351 -6.70 -11.42 29.20
C GLY A 351 -6.34 -12.53 28.24
N GLY A 352 -5.37 -12.26 27.38
CA GLY A 352 -4.67 -13.27 26.59
C GLY A 352 -3.32 -12.74 26.12
N PHE A 353 -2.33 -13.61 26.05
CA PHE A 353 -1.02 -13.19 25.55
C PHE A 353 -0.33 -14.28 24.74
N ASP A 354 0.53 -13.85 23.85
CA ASP A 354 1.45 -14.68 23.07
C ASP A 354 2.89 -14.23 23.32
N LEU A 355 3.70 -15.14 23.84
CA LEU A 355 5.08 -14.89 24.25
C LEU A 355 6.04 -15.47 23.23
N ALA A 356 6.85 -14.63 22.61
CA ALA A 356 7.94 -15.05 21.73
C ALA A 356 9.11 -15.68 22.50
N GLU A 357 9.74 -16.69 21.93
CA GLU A 357 10.87 -17.40 22.59
C GLU A 357 12.12 -16.53 22.79
N THR A 358 12.42 -15.62 21.83
CA THR A 358 13.71 -14.90 21.89
C THR A 358 13.60 -13.44 21.42
N THR A 359 13.63 -13.21 20.12
CA THR A 359 13.80 -11.87 19.51
C THR A 359 12.55 -11.37 18.80
N ASP A 360 11.47 -12.14 18.81
CA ASP A 360 10.25 -11.81 18.12
C ASP A 360 9.34 -10.87 18.91
N LEU A 361 8.29 -10.41 18.26
CA LEU A 361 7.24 -9.59 18.86
C LEU A 361 6.47 -10.43 19.87
N SER A 362 6.26 -9.89 21.07
CA SER A 362 5.32 -10.48 22.04
C SER A 362 4.12 -9.56 22.20
N ALA A 363 2.95 -10.11 22.50
CA ALA A 363 1.72 -9.37 22.55
C ALA A 363 0.82 -9.76 23.73
N ALA A 364 0.22 -8.76 24.38
CA ALA A 364 -0.81 -8.93 25.40
C ALA A 364 -2.10 -8.23 24.96
N LYS A 365 -3.22 -8.87 25.21
CA LYS A 365 -4.58 -8.39 24.88
C LYS A 365 -5.48 -8.45 26.10
N LEU A 366 -6.31 -7.43 26.23
CA LEU A 366 -7.38 -7.40 27.21
C LEU A 366 -8.70 -7.06 26.48
N LEU A 367 -9.64 -8.00 26.52
CA LEU A 367 -10.96 -7.89 25.90
C LEU A 367 -11.99 -7.47 26.94
N CYS A 368 -12.72 -6.40 26.67
CA CYS A 368 -13.79 -5.90 27.52
C CYS A 368 -15.10 -5.78 26.74
N MET A 369 -16.21 -6.02 27.41
CA MET A 369 -17.57 -5.74 26.91
C MET A 369 -18.31 -4.80 27.87
N ARG A 370 -19.44 -4.28 27.44
CA ARG A 370 -20.30 -3.41 28.24
C ARG A 370 -21.72 -3.96 28.31
N PRO A 371 -22.48 -3.67 29.37
CA PRO A 371 -23.89 -4.06 29.40
C PRO A 371 -24.66 -3.47 28.22
N ASN A 372 -25.48 -4.30 27.57
CA ASN A 372 -26.29 -3.91 26.40
C ASN A 372 -25.47 -3.43 25.18
N ASP A 373 -24.23 -3.86 25.06
CA ASP A 373 -23.34 -3.53 23.92
C ASP A 373 -22.66 -4.80 23.43
N ASP A 374 -22.98 -5.22 22.21
CA ASP A 374 -22.44 -6.43 21.58
C ASP A 374 -20.99 -6.30 21.12
N ASN A 375 -20.37 -5.11 21.27
CA ASN A 375 -19.02 -4.86 20.84
C ASN A 375 -17.99 -5.41 21.83
N ILE A 376 -16.90 -5.92 21.28
CA ILE A 376 -15.73 -6.39 22.03
C ILE A 376 -14.63 -5.33 21.87
N TYR A 377 -14.29 -4.68 22.95
CA TYR A 377 -13.26 -3.64 23.01
C TYR A 377 -11.92 -4.26 23.39
N VAL A 378 -10.91 -4.05 22.55
CA VAL A 378 -9.59 -4.68 22.70
C VAL A 378 -8.55 -3.63 23.04
N MET A 379 -7.96 -3.75 24.20
CA MET A 379 -6.73 -3.05 24.57
C MET A 379 -5.55 -3.96 24.27
N SER A 380 -4.51 -3.37 23.67
CA SER A 380 -3.34 -4.10 23.17
C SER A 380 -2.06 -3.47 23.69
N MET A 381 -1.09 -4.30 24.04
CA MET A 381 0.29 -3.87 24.27
C MET A 381 1.26 -4.86 23.64
N TYR A 382 2.29 -4.29 23.00
CA TYR A 382 3.31 -5.06 22.32
C TYR A 382 4.68 -4.85 22.96
N PHE A 383 5.56 -5.84 22.81
CA PHE A 383 6.89 -5.84 23.42
C PHE A 383 7.92 -6.35 22.42
N ILE A 384 9.05 -5.62 22.30
CA ILE A 384 10.21 -6.04 21.51
C ILE A 384 11.50 -5.80 22.29
N PRO A 385 12.58 -6.54 21.99
CA PRO A 385 13.89 -6.21 22.53
C PRO A 385 14.47 -4.95 21.87
N GLU A 386 15.30 -4.23 22.61
CA GLU A 386 15.96 -2.99 22.15
C GLU A 386 16.83 -3.23 20.90
N GLU A 387 17.46 -4.38 20.80
CA GLU A 387 18.23 -4.77 19.62
C GLU A 387 17.36 -4.73 18.33
N LYS A 388 16.11 -5.17 18.42
CA LYS A 388 15.18 -5.17 17.28
C LYS A 388 14.73 -3.77 16.89
N LEU A 389 14.56 -2.86 17.85
CA LEU A 389 14.24 -1.47 17.61
C LEU A 389 15.34 -0.75 16.83
N ASN A 390 16.61 -1.14 17.07
CA ASN A 390 17.80 -0.53 16.50
C ASN A 390 18.34 -1.27 15.26
N GLN A 391 17.67 -2.33 14.80
CA GLN A 391 18.02 -2.95 13.53
C GLN A 391 17.87 -1.92 12.42
N GLU A 392 18.92 -1.79 11.58
CA GLU A 392 18.90 -0.90 10.44
C GLU A 392 17.82 -1.34 9.46
N GLU A 393 17.06 -0.39 8.92
CA GLU A 393 16.02 -0.63 7.91
C GLU A 393 16.56 -1.30 6.63
N THR A 394 17.87 -1.23 6.42
CA THR A 394 18.59 -1.91 5.33
C THR A 394 18.81 -3.40 5.57
N ASN A 395 18.64 -3.88 6.80
CA ASN A 395 18.76 -5.30 7.10
C ASN A 395 17.56 -6.08 6.50
N LYS A 396 17.84 -7.00 5.58
CA LYS A 396 16.81 -7.84 4.92
C LYS A 396 16.05 -8.76 5.87
N GLU A 397 16.58 -9.01 7.06
CA GLU A 397 15.98 -9.81 8.13
C GLU A 397 15.13 -8.97 9.08
N ALA A 398 15.18 -7.63 8.98
CA ALA A 398 14.34 -6.74 9.75
C ALA A 398 12.87 -6.84 9.29
N ASP A 399 11.94 -6.62 10.23
CA ASP A 399 10.49 -6.70 9.95
C ASP A 399 9.99 -5.56 9.05
N GLN A 400 10.82 -4.54 8.81
CA GLN A 400 10.57 -3.37 7.93
C GLN A 400 9.27 -2.63 8.26
N VAL A 401 9.03 -2.41 9.54
CA VAL A 401 7.90 -1.66 10.08
C VAL A 401 8.38 -0.54 11.01
N PRO A 402 7.57 0.51 11.23
CA PRO A 402 8.00 1.69 11.96
C PRO A 402 7.96 1.50 13.49
N TYR A 403 8.73 0.58 14.05
CA TYR A 403 8.77 0.30 15.50
C TYR A 403 9.00 1.56 16.35
N LYS A 404 9.91 2.45 15.94
CA LYS A 404 10.19 3.73 16.63
C LYS A 404 8.99 4.66 16.66
N LEU A 405 8.15 4.64 15.62
CA LEU A 405 6.90 5.41 15.60
C LEU A 405 5.87 4.80 16.55
N TRP A 406 5.72 3.49 16.53
CA TRP A 406 4.78 2.77 17.40
C TRP A 406 5.15 2.89 18.88
N GLU A 407 6.44 2.90 19.21
CA GLU A 407 6.93 3.20 20.56
C GLU A 407 6.51 4.63 20.99
N LYS A 408 6.78 5.64 20.15
CA LYS A 408 6.38 7.03 20.42
C LYS A 408 4.86 7.21 20.58
N GLN A 409 4.08 6.40 19.90
CA GLN A 409 2.61 6.38 20.02
C GLN A 409 2.12 5.63 21.28
N GLY A 410 3.00 4.97 22.02
CA GLY A 410 2.65 4.19 23.21
C GLY A 410 2.00 2.83 22.92
N LEU A 411 2.07 2.36 21.68
CA LEU A 411 1.52 1.07 21.25
C LEU A 411 2.49 -0.09 21.52
N LEU A 412 3.76 0.21 21.73
CA LEU A 412 4.87 -0.73 21.87
C LEU A 412 5.75 -0.33 23.02
N ARG A 413 6.21 -1.32 23.81
CA ARG A 413 7.23 -1.17 24.85
C ARG A 413 8.52 -1.88 24.44
N VAL A 414 9.64 -1.22 24.70
CA VAL A 414 10.98 -1.74 24.41
C VAL A 414 11.57 -2.35 25.67
N CYS A 415 12.02 -3.60 25.56
CA CYS A 415 12.73 -4.30 26.63
C CYS A 415 14.24 -4.16 26.45
N SER A 416 14.97 -3.80 27.49
CA SER A 416 16.42 -3.66 27.44
C SER A 416 17.10 -4.98 27.04
N GLY A 417 18.11 -4.89 26.14
CA GLY A 417 18.89 -6.03 25.69
C GLY A 417 18.31 -6.71 24.45
N ASN A 418 18.59 -8.01 24.30
CA ASN A 418 18.31 -8.80 23.09
C ASN A 418 17.09 -9.72 23.21
N LYS A 419 16.40 -9.72 24.35
CA LYS A 419 15.22 -10.58 24.60
C LYS A 419 14.09 -9.80 25.23
N VAL A 420 12.86 -10.20 24.95
CA VAL A 420 11.70 -9.68 25.67
C VAL A 420 11.70 -10.23 27.10
N ASN A 421 11.57 -9.33 28.07
CA ASN A 421 11.34 -9.73 29.45
C ASN A 421 9.89 -10.17 29.62
N LYS A 422 9.68 -11.46 29.83
CA LYS A 422 8.35 -12.09 29.97
C LYS A 422 7.48 -11.51 31.09
N PHE A 423 8.09 -10.89 32.12
CA PHE A 423 7.35 -10.26 33.21
C PHE A 423 6.75 -8.90 32.82
N HIS A 424 7.22 -8.22 31.79
CA HIS A 424 6.62 -6.95 31.35
C HIS A 424 5.17 -7.08 30.89
N MET A 425 4.77 -8.25 30.38
CA MET A 425 3.35 -8.49 30.07
C MET A 425 2.50 -8.64 31.32
N LEU A 426 3.02 -9.31 32.35
CA LEU A 426 2.38 -9.34 33.68
C LEU A 426 2.20 -7.95 34.26
N GLU A 427 3.27 -7.13 34.22
CA GLU A 427 3.24 -5.74 34.68
C GLU A 427 2.18 -4.92 33.94
N TRP A 428 2.00 -5.15 32.63
CA TRP A 428 0.95 -4.48 31.89
C TRP A 428 -0.46 -4.90 32.31
N PHE A 429 -0.71 -6.18 32.55
CA PHE A 429 -2.01 -6.62 33.09
C PHE A 429 -2.28 -6.04 34.49
N VAL A 430 -1.26 -5.98 35.34
CA VAL A 430 -1.34 -5.32 36.65
C VAL A 430 -1.64 -3.83 36.49
N GLU A 431 -0.98 -3.14 35.55
CA GLU A 431 -1.27 -1.75 35.22
C GLU A 431 -2.73 -1.55 34.78
N MET A 432 -3.27 -2.42 33.92
CA MET A 432 -4.67 -2.35 33.48
C MET A 432 -5.63 -2.50 34.65
N ARG A 433 -5.35 -3.43 35.57
CA ARG A 433 -6.12 -3.60 36.80
C ARG A 433 -6.04 -2.36 37.70
N ASP A 434 -4.85 -1.91 38.03
CA ASP A 434 -4.62 -0.93 39.09
C ASP A 434 -4.91 0.51 38.63
N LYS A 435 -4.62 0.83 37.35
CA LYS A 435 -4.80 2.19 36.82
C LYS A 435 -6.21 2.46 36.28
N TYR A 436 -6.85 1.42 35.74
CA TYR A 436 -8.16 1.55 35.08
C TYR A 436 -9.28 0.84 35.84
N ASP A 437 -8.98 0.22 36.99
CA ASP A 437 -9.94 -0.50 37.85
C ASP A 437 -10.66 -1.63 37.08
N ILE A 438 -9.92 -2.36 36.21
CA ILE A 438 -10.43 -3.45 35.40
C ILE A 438 -10.02 -4.77 36.05
N TYR A 439 -10.97 -5.48 36.67
CA TYR A 439 -10.73 -6.80 37.22
C TYR A 439 -10.58 -7.84 36.09
N ILE A 440 -9.54 -8.69 36.16
CA ILE A 440 -9.20 -9.67 35.12
C ILE A 440 -9.35 -11.09 35.70
N PRO A 441 -10.54 -11.71 35.59
CA PRO A 441 -10.82 -13.01 36.20
C PRO A 441 -10.13 -14.16 35.47
N TRP A 442 -9.86 -14.04 34.16
CA TRP A 442 -9.23 -15.08 33.36
C TRP A 442 -8.23 -14.50 32.38
N ILE A 443 -7.08 -15.21 32.24
CA ILE A 443 -6.00 -14.90 31.29
C ILE A 443 -5.59 -16.16 30.55
N GLY A 444 -5.79 -16.18 29.23
CA GLY A 444 -5.38 -17.26 28.35
C GLY A 444 -3.89 -17.20 27.99
N TYR A 445 -3.26 -18.35 27.90
CA TYR A 445 -1.85 -18.45 27.49
C TYR A 445 -1.53 -19.75 26.76
N ASP A 446 -0.51 -19.73 25.89
CA ASP A 446 0.07 -20.94 25.30
C ASP A 446 1.02 -21.61 26.30
N PRO A 447 0.77 -22.86 26.69
CA PRO A 447 1.61 -23.57 27.67
C PRO A 447 3.04 -23.85 27.19
N TRP A 448 3.36 -23.74 25.89
CA TRP A 448 4.70 -24.00 25.36
C TRP A 448 5.75 -22.96 25.75
N HIS A 449 5.34 -21.71 25.95
CA HIS A 449 6.24 -20.58 26.17
C HIS A 449 6.22 -20.04 27.62
N VAL A 450 5.38 -20.61 28.49
CA VAL A 450 5.20 -20.16 29.87
C VAL A 450 5.82 -21.16 30.82
N ASP A 451 6.90 -20.76 31.52
CA ASP A 451 7.53 -21.55 32.57
C ASP A 451 6.83 -21.41 33.93
N ASP A 452 7.18 -22.30 34.86
CA ASP A 452 6.58 -22.34 36.18
C ASP A 452 6.77 -21.03 36.95
N SER A 453 7.88 -20.31 36.77
CA SER A 453 8.16 -19.05 37.48
C SER A 453 7.23 -17.91 37.03
N LEU A 454 6.97 -17.81 35.73
CA LEU A 454 6.04 -16.85 35.17
C LEU A 454 4.60 -17.19 35.56
N LEU A 455 4.24 -18.49 35.45
CA LEU A 455 2.91 -18.94 35.82
C LEU A 455 2.61 -18.64 37.30
N GLN A 456 3.57 -18.94 38.19
CA GLN A 456 3.45 -18.61 39.62
C GLN A 456 3.27 -17.12 39.87
N ALA A 457 3.99 -16.26 39.13
CA ALA A 457 3.87 -14.81 39.25
C ALA A 457 2.46 -14.33 38.85
N TYR A 458 1.92 -14.80 37.73
CA TYR A 458 0.53 -14.51 37.34
C TYR A 458 -0.48 -15.01 38.37
N GLN A 459 -0.30 -16.21 38.89
CA GLN A 459 -1.18 -16.80 39.92
C GLN A 459 -1.16 -16.01 41.24
N ASN A 460 -0.01 -15.47 41.61
CA ASN A 460 0.12 -14.62 42.79
C ASN A 460 -0.65 -13.29 42.63
N GLU A 461 -0.70 -12.71 41.43
CA GLU A 461 -1.36 -11.43 41.16
C GLU A 461 -2.85 -11.56 40.89
N PHE A 462 -3.26 -12.58 40.13
CA PHE A 462 -4.64 -12.70 39.63
C PHE A 462 -5.43 -13.87 40.24
N GLY A 463 -4.75 -14.73 40.98
CA GLY A 463 -5.35 -15.93 41.55
C GLY A 463 -5.01 -17.20 40.80
N LYS A 464 -5.09 -18.31 41.50
CA LYS A 464 -4.66 -19.63 40.97
C LYS A 464 -5.52 -20.08 39.80
N ASP A 465 -6.80 -19.74 39.81
CA ASP A 465 -7.80 -20.17 38.81
C ASP A 465 -7.92 -19.17 37.63
N ALA A 466 -7.17 -18.06 37.67
CA ALA A 466 -7.20 -17.05 36.60
C ALA A 466 -6.46 -17.51 35.33
N MET A 467 -5.51 -18.43 35.43
CA MET A 467 -4.64 -18.82 34.33
C MET A 467 -5.18 -20.00 33.55
N GLU A 468 -5.64 -19.80 32.32
CA GLU A 468 -6.21 -20.83 31.46
C GLU A 468 -5.32 -21.18 30.27
N LYS A 469 -5.09 -22.50 30.09
CA LYS A 469 -4.25 -23.01 28.98
C LYS A 469 -5.03 -23.05 27.68
N VAL A 470 -4.49 -22.40 26.66
CA VAL A 470 -4.99 -22.44 25.28
C VAL A 470 -3.95 -23.11 24.39
N ARG A 471 -4.17 -24.39 24.06
CA ARG A 471 -3.25 -25.12 23.17
C ARG A 471 -3.44 -24.68 21.74
N GLN A 472 -2.32 -24.36 21.08
CA GLN A 472 -2.34 -23.97 19.67
C GLN A 472 -2.52 -25.20 18.77
N GLY A 473 -3.73 -25.39 18.22
CA GLY A 473 -4.05 -26.47 17.31
C GLY A 473 -5.49 -26.38 16.81
N VAL A 474 -5.77 -27.09 15.73
CA VAL A 474 -7.08 -27.03 15.02
C VAL A 474 -8.28 -27.32 15.92
N TYR A 475 -8.14 -28.24 16.89
CA TYR A 475 -9.24 -28.58 17.79
C TYR A 475 -9.63 -27.45 18.74
N THR A 476 -8.66 -26.69 19.22
CA THR A 476 -8.90 -25.60 20.18
C THR A 476 -9.26 -24.30 19.45
N LEU A 477 -8.58 -23.99 18.33
CA LEU A 477 -8.63 -22.68 17.71
C LEU A 477 -9.65 -22.56 16.57
N SER A 478 -10.04 -23.65 15.90
CA SER A 478 -10.83 -23.58 14.67
C SER A 478 -12.19 -22.90 14.85
N SER A 479 -13.00 -23.32 15.84
CA SER A 479 -14.32 -22.72 16.08
C SER A 479 -14.22 -21.26 16.52
N PRO A 480 -13.40 -20.92 17.57
CA PRO A 480 -13.22 -19.52 17.96
C PRO A 480 -12.68 -18.61 16.85
N MET A 481 -11.77 -19.10 16.00
CA MET A 481 -11.28 -18.31 14.86
C MET A 481 -12.37 -18.02 13.82
N LYS A 482 -13.26 -18.98 13.54
CA LYS A 482 -14.38 -18.76 12.62
C LYS A 482 -15.37 -17.74 13.19
N GLU A 483 -15.64 -17.80 14.48
CA GLU A 483 -16.50 -16.82 15.17
C GLU A 483 -15.85 -15.45 15.26
N LEU A 484 -14.57 -15.37 15.64
CA LEU A 484 -13.80 -14.12 15.65
C LEU A 484 -13.76 -13.46 14.26
N LYS A 485 -13.62 -14.26 13.19
CA LYS A 485 -13.71 -13.74 11.82
C LYS A 485 -15.07 -13.13 11.53
N ALA A 486 -16.16 -13.74 11.98
CA ALA A 486 -17.51 -13.21 11.81
C ALA A 486 -17.70 -11.88 12.58
N ASP A 487 -17.18 -11.80 13.82
CA ASP A 487 -17.25 -10.58 14.63
C ASP A 487 -16.35 -9.45 14.07
N LEU A 488 -15.16 -9.77 13.56
CA LEU A 488 -14.31 -8.81 12.84
C LEU A 488 -15.01 -8.28 11.58
N LYS A 489 -15.59 -9.17 10.78
CA LYS A 489 -16.34 -8.78 9.58
C LYS A 489 -17.57 -7.92 9.90
N ALA A 490 -18.21 -8.15 11.04
CA ALA A 490 -19.31 -7.32 11.52
C ALA A 490 -18.85 -6.01 12.21
N HIS A 491 -17.53 -5.74 12.22
CA HIS A 491 -16.90 -4.61 12.92
C HIS A 491 -17.22 -4.53 14.43
N LYS A 492 -17.60 -5.65 15.05
CA LYS A 492 -17.86 -5.76 16.48
C LYS A 492 -16.59 -5.76 17.34
N VAL A 493 -15.45 -6.13 16.76
CA VAL A 493 -14.15 -6.12 17.45
C VAL A 493 -13.47 -4.78 17.22
N ILE A 494 -13.41 -3.97 18.27
CA ILE A 494 -12.89 -2.61 18.24
C ILE A 494 -11.53 -2.58 18.96
N TYR A 495 -10.46 -2.54 18.19
CA TYR A 495 -9.07 -2.55 18.69
C TYR A 495 -8.42 -1.16 18.64
N ASN A 496 -9.23 -0.11 18.83
CA ASN A 496 -8.80 1.29 18.97
C ASN A 496 -7.94 1.81 17.80
N ASN A 497 -8.25 1.39 16.58
CA ASN A 497 -7.49 1.73 15.36
C ASN A 497 -5.98 1.43 15.44
N ASN A 498 -5.56 0.48 16.26
CA ASN A 498 -4.16 0.18 16.53
C ASN A 498 -3.45 -0.38 15.29
N SER A 499 -2.39 0.30 14.85
CA SER A 499 -1.65 -0.07 13.64
C SER A 499 -0.93 -1.42 13.73
N ILE A 500 -0.49 -1.84 14.93
CA ILE A 500 0.19 -3.13 15.12
C ILE A 500 -0.84 -4.25 15.08
N ASP A 501 -2.05 -4.05 15.59
CA ASP A 501 -3.16 -5.00 15.45
C ASP A 501 -3.51 -5.22 14.00
N LYS A 502 -3.68 -4.15 13.23
CA LYS A 502 -3.93 -4.23 11.79
C LYS A 502 -2.83 -4.99 11.06
N TRP A 503 -1.56 -4.70 11.39
CA TRP A 503 -0.43 -5.37 10.79
C TRP A 503 -0.41 -6.88 11.10
N CYS A 504 -0.58 -7.27 12.35
CA CYS A 504 -0.62 -8.69 12.73
C CYS A 504 -1.81 -9.43 12.10
N LEU A 505 -3.00 -8.82 12.08
CA LEU A 505 -4.20 -9.38 11.45
C LEU A 505 -4.07 -9.50 9.92
N THR A 506 -3.32 -8.60 9.28
CA THR A 506 -3.03 -8.65 7.84
C THR A 506 -2.11 -9.82 7.48
N ASN A 507 -1.18 -10.16 8.37
CA ASN A 507 -0.13 -11.14 8.12
C ASN A 507 -0.54 -12.59 8.40
N ILE A 508 -1.67 -12.80 9.09
CA ILE A 508 -2.09 -14.14 9.47
C ILE A 508 -2.67 -14.89 8.26
N GLU A 509 -2.15 -16.07 8.02
CA GLU A 509 -2.69 -17.04 7.07
C GLU A 509 -3.30 -18.23 7.82
N VAL A 510 -4.08 -19.06 7.14
CA VAL A 510 -4.69 -20.23 7.75
C VAL A 510 -4.26 -21.51 7.05
N LYS A 511 -3.96 -22.51 7.86
CA LYS A 511 -3.85 -23.88 7.39
C LYS A 511 -5.17 -24.59 7.68
N THR A 512 -5.75 -25.19 6.65
CA THR A 512 -6.99 -25.96 6.75
C THR A 512 -6.67 -27.45 6.70
N ASP A 513 -7.26 -28.23 7.60
CA ASP A 513 -7.18 -29.69 7.58
C ASP A 513 -8.24 -30.31 6.63
N ILE A 514 -8.20 -31.63 6.47
CA ILE A 514 -9.13 -32.37 5.59
C ILE A 514 -10.61 -32.27 6.04
N ASN A 515 -10.86 -31.86 7.27
CA ASN A 515 -12.21 -31.71 7.85
C ASN A 515 -12.69 -30.23 7.81
N GLY A 516 -11.91 -29.31 7.20
CA GLY A 516 -12.23 -27.89 7.15
C GLY A 516 -11.97 -27.13 8.46
N ASN A 517 -11.20 -27.72 9.40
CA ASN A 517 -10.74 -27.00 10.58
C ASN A 517 -9.54 -26.13 10.22
N ILE A 518 -9.45 -24.95 10.83
CA ILE A 518 -8.42 -23.97 10.57
C ILE A 518 -7.52 -23.73 11.80
N GLN A 519 -6.26 -23.41 11.54
CA GLN A 519 -5.32 -22.90 12.53
C GLN A 519 -4.47 -21.78 11.94
N PRO A 520 -4.01 -20.82 12.77
CA PRO A 520 -3.20 -19.71 12.29
C PRO A 520 -1.79 -20.20 11.91
N ILE A 521 -1.25 -19.65 10.83
CA ILE A 521 0.14 -19.84 10.42
C ILE A 521 0.74 -18.50 9.98
N LYS A 522 2.05 -18.38 10.12
CA LYS A 522 2.82 -17.29 9.47
C LYS A 522 2.84 -17.56 7.96
N GLY A 523 2.67 -16.51 7.16
CA GLY A 523 2.85 -16.59 5.72
C GLY A 523 4.30 -16.94 5.32
N ALA A 524 4.53 -17.07 4.03
CA ALA A 524 5.85 -17.45 3.48
C ALA A 524 6.98 -16.44 3.77
N ASN A 525 6.65 -15.21 4.18
CA ASN A 525 7.63 -14.17 4.51
C ASN A 525 8.03 -14.27 6.00
N PRO A 526 9.29 -14.57 6.34
CA PRO A 526 9.74 -14.73 7.72
C PRO A 526 9.69 -13.43 8.56
N THR A 527 9.60 -12.26 7.91
CA THR A 527 9.48 -10.97 8.60
C THR A 527 8.03 -10.60 8.95
N GLN A 528 7.04 -11.39 8.57
CA GLN A 528 5.65 -11.20 8.96
C GLN A 528 5.44 -11.68 10.38
N ARG A 529 4.86 -10.80 11.23
CA ARG A 529 4.50 -11.13 12.61
C ARG A 529 3.00 -11.33 12.72
N ILE A 530 2.59 -12.35 13.48
CA ILE A 530 1.19 -12.67 13.75
C ILE A 530 0.88 -12.71 15.26
N ASP A 531 1.86 -12.45 16.09
CA ASP A 531 1.83 -12.61 17.55
C ASP A 531 0.64 -11.85 18.17
N GLY A 532 0.37 -10.63 17.69
CA GLY A 532 -0.81 -9.86 18.12
C GLY A 532 -2.14 -10.49 17.74
N ALA A 533 -2.22 -11.14 16.59
CA ALA A 533 -3.42 -11.85 16.16
C ALA A 533 -3.59 -13.18 16.94
N VAL A 534 -2.50 -13.87 17.24
CA VAL A 534 -2.51 -15.09 18.06
C VAL A 534 -2.93 -14.75 19.50
N ALA A 535 -2.37 -13.67 20.10
CA ALA A 535 -2.79 -13.22 21.42
C ALA A 535 -4.29 -12.85 21.47
N LEU A 536 -4.83 -12.22 20.41
CA LEU A 536 -6.25 -11.92 20.27
C LEU A 536 -7.08 -13.20 20.20
N ILE A 537 -6.66 -14.19 19.40
CA ILE A 537 -7.33 -15.49 19.30
C ILE A 537 -7.34 -16.19 20.66
N ILE A 538 -6.21 -16.19 21.37
CA ILE A 538 -6.11 -16.80 22.73
C ILE A 538 -7.11 -16.13 23.68
N ALA A 539 -7.14 -14.81 23.78
CA ALA A 539 -8.09 -14.08 24.61
C ALA A 539 -9.55 -14.35 24.21
N TYR A 540 -9.82 -14.43 22.91
CA TYR A 540 -11.16 -14.71 22.38
C TYR A 540 -11.62 -16.14 22.68
N VAL A 541 -10.71 -17.13 22.68
CA VAL A 541 -11.02 -18.51 23.14
C VAL A 541 -11.53 -18.49 24.57
N ILE A 542 -10.86 -17.77 25.47
CA ILE A 542 -11.28 -17.65 26.87
C ILE A 542 -12.61 -16.94 26.98
N LEU A 543 -12.78 -15.83 26.25
CA LEU A 543 -14.05 -15.09 26.22
C LEU A 543 -15.21 -16.00 25.85
N LYS A 544 -15.05 -16.81 24.79
CA LYS A 544 -16.11 -17.73 24.34
C LYS A 544 -16.38 -18.84 25.37
N ASN A 545 -15.33 -19.40 25.95
CA ASN A 545 -15.47 -20.45 26.96
C ASN A 545 -16.14 -19.94 28.25
N ARG A 546 -15.96 -18.67 28.60
CA ARG A 546 -16.45 -18.02 29.83
C ARG A 546 -17.57 -17.03 29.60
N MET A 547 -18.16 -16.97 28.39
CA MET A 547 -19.12 -15.94 28.00
C MET A 547 -20.28 -15.80 29.00
N ALA A 548 -20.92 -16.91 29.37
CA ALA A 548 -22.05 -16.89 30.29
C ALA A 548 -21.67 -16.39 31.72
N GLU A 549 -20.46 -16.73 32.19
CA GLU A 549 -19.94 -16.25 33.46
C GLU A 549 -19.59 -14.75 33.38
N TYR A 550 -18.96 -14.35 32.28
CA TYR A 550 -18.53 -12.98 32.02
C TYR A 550 -19.72 -12.01 31.87
N GLU A 551 -20.75 -12.40 31.11
CA GLU A 551 -21.98 -11.61 30.93
C GLU A 551 -22.73 -11.38 32.25
N ASN A 552 -22.63 -12.30 33.22
CA ASN A 552 -23.21 -12.12 34.55
C ASN A 552 -22.38 -11.17 35.45
N MET A 553 -21.14 -10.86 35.09
CA MET A 553 -20.26 -9.96 35.84
C MET A 553 -20.38 -8.51 35.37
N ILE A 554 -20.61 -8.30 34.07
CA ILE A 554 -20.74 -6.99 33.46
C ILE A 554 -22.21 -6.49 33.56
#